data_63c865d335c29873a0e6edc43c5a4794
#
_entry.id   63c865d335c29873a0e6edc43c5a4794
#
_cell.length_a   1.000
_cell.length_b   1.000
_cell.length_c   1.000
_cell.angle_alpha   90.00
_cell.angle_beta   90.00
_cell.angle_gamma   90.00
#
_symmetry.space_group_name_H-M   'P 1'
#
loop_
_entity.id
_entity.type
_entity.pdbx_description
1 polymer ?
#
loop_
_entity_poly.entity_id
_entity_poly.type
_entity_poly.pdbx_seq_one_letter_code
_entity_poly.pdbx_strand_id
1 'polypeptide(L)'
;MEYKIISADSHLEIPIGRWVDRVPDEHRERAPRGIRLANGGDAWLIEGRPLWAVGLELSGRPFEEFQPTGLSYEGAAGAGSGEQRLSEMARDGVDAEVLFPGVGGANFWRGIALDEAYLAVIHAYNEYLVEEYTPVDPQRLLALGLIPETGIDEALEELRYCARGGLKGVCLNGWPCGRSYPAQEDDVFWREAMDLGIAVTVHIQLRYGAAGSGPSYPYPKSPPPDVHPQAGDPLRHIAAFDRRGGLNALQLAFAGTFDRLPDFRIYFAETYIGWLPIFFEQADMLYERTIGWANDCVGLPRLDRLPSEYLREFVYWGFVNDPFGVKVRHEVGVERAMWSSDFPHSVTTWPDSSEAIDTMFDGVPADETARMVCDNAVDFFGLGS
;
A
#
# COMPACT_ATOMS: atom_id res chain seq x y z
N MET A 1 -2.24 15.69 -19.53
CA MET A 1 -0.76 15.76 -19.51
C MET A 1 -0.23 14.51 -20.19
N GLU A 2 0.90 14.55 -20.89
CA GLU A 2 1.56 13.34 -21.39
C GLU A 2 2.62 12.94 -20.37
N TYR A 3 2.48 11.74 -19.78
CA TYR A 3 3.43 11.19 -18.83
C TYR A 3 4.42 10.25 -19.52
N LYS A 4 5.65 10.17 -19.02
CA LYS A 4 6.69 9.24 -19.46
C LYS A 4 7.20 8.38 -18.31
N ILE A 5 7.34 8.96 -17.12
CA ILE A 5 7.78 8.29 -15.91
C ILE A 5 6.84 8.67 -14.77
N ILE A 6 6.18 7.67 -14.20
CA ILE A 6 5.35 7.83 -13.00
C ILE A 6 5.93 6.95 -11.90
N SER A 7 6.28 7.54 -10.76
CA SER A 7 6.55 6.76 -9.56
C SER A 7 5.21 6.30 -8.97
N ALA A 8 4.95 4.99 -9.05
CA ALA A 8 3.71 4.42 -8.50
C ALA A 8 3.75 4.23 -6.98
N ASP A 9 4.87 4.58 -6.34
CA ASP A 9 5.07 4.56 -4.89
C ASP A 9 6.13 5.59 -4.51
N SER A 10 5.71 6.58 -3.79
CA SER A 10 6.52 7.58 -3.11
C SER A 10 5.81 7.96 -1.81
N HIS A 11 6.47 8.65 -0.90
CA HIS A 11 5.92 8.89 0.43
C HIS A 11 5.82 10.35 0.82
N LEU A 12 4.81 10.64 1.64
CA LEU A 12 4.61 11.92 2.29
C LEU A 12 5.21 11.89 3.69
N GLU A 13 6.53 12.07 3.79
CA GLU A 13 7.25 12.20 5.07
C GLU A 13 7.17 13.64 5.58
N ILE A 14 5.95 14.09 5.87
CA ILE A 14 5.67 15.47 6.28
C ILE A 14 5.58 15.60 7.82
N PRO A 15 6.03 16.73 8.38
CA PRO A 15 5.88 16.99 9.80
C PRO A 15 4.40 16.99 10.23
N ILE A 16 4.10 16.34 11.34
CA ILE A 16 2.73 16.22 11.89
C ILE A 16 2.09 17.61 12.08
N GLY A 17 2.87 18.62 12.48
CA GLY A 17 2.39 19.98 12.67
C GLY A 17 1.75 20.63 11.44
N ARG A 18 1.88 20.05 10.25
CA ARG A 18 1.22 20.56 9.03
C ARG A 18 -0.28 20.28 8.98
N TRP A 19 -0.74 19.24 9.65
CA TRP A 19 -2.12 18.78 9.53
C TRP A 19 -2.83 18.51 10.86
N VAL A 20 -2.09 18.29 11.94
CA VAL A 20 -2.66 17.84 13.23
C VAL A 20 -3.62 18.88 13.86
N ASP A 21 -3.47 20.14 13.53
CA ASP A 21 -4.38 21.20 14.03
C ASP A 21 -5.81 21.10 13.46
N ARG A 22 -6.01 20.28 12.43
CA ARG A 22 -7.33 19.92 11.87
C ARG A 22 -8.09 18.91 12.74
N VAL A 23 -7.37 18.18 13.59
CA VAL A 23 -8.02 17.27 14.55
C VAL A 23 -8.84 18.07 15.55
N PRO A 24 -10.14 17.74 15.77
CA PRO A 24 -11.00 18.41 16.74
C PRO A 24 -10.37 18.48 18.13
N ASP A 25 -10.59 19.60 18.85
CA ASP A 25 -9.97 19.87 20.15
C ASP A 25 -10.17 18.73 21.17
N GLU A 26 -11.33 18.11 21.16
CA GLU A 26 -11.70 16.98 22.06
C GLU A 26 -10.86 15.72 21.82
N HIS A 27 -10.27 15.54 20.63
CA HIS A 27 -9.44 14.39 20.27
C HIS A 27 -7.94 14.74 20.15
N ARG A 28 -7.57 16.03 20.24
CA ARG A 28 -6.21 16.51 19.99
C ARG A 28 -5.16 15.93 20.94
N GLU A 29 -5.51 15.63 22.18
CA GLU A 29 -4.58 15.02 23.13
C GLU A 29 -4.19 13.58 22.74
N ARG A 30 -5.02 12.90 21.96
CA ARG A 30 -4.78 11.54 21.45
C ARG A 30 -4.11 11.52 20.08
N ALA A 31 -4.13 12.65 19.38
CA ALA A 31 -3.52 12.78 18.06
C ALA A 31 -2.00 12.60 18.13
N PRO A 32 -1.37 12.20 17.00
CA PRO A 32 0.07 12.15 16.89
C PRO A 32 0.72 13.50 17.18
N ARG A 33 1.89 13.50 17.83
CA ARG A 33 2.67 14.71 18.11
C ARG A 33 4.11 14.54 17.66
N GLY A 34 4.64 15.52 16.93
CA GLY A 34 6.06 15.62 16.67
C GLY A 34 6.82 16.04 17.94
N ILE A 35 7.93 15.41 18.23
CA ILE A 35 8.83 15.75 19.33
C ILE A 35 10.26 15.84 18.84
N ARG A 36 11.07 16.69 19.50
CA ARG A 36 12.52 16.78 19.27
C ARG A 36 13.23 15.89 20.29
N LEU A 37 14.06 14.97 19.80
CA LEU A 37 14.89 14.09 20.63
C LEU A 37 16.15 14.81 21.14
N ALA A 38 16.77 14.25 22.18
CA ALA A 38 18.00 14.81 22.76
C ALA A 38 19.19 14.80 21.77
N ASN A 39 19.18 13.93 20.77
CA ASN A 39 20.19 13.89 19.71
C ASN A 39 19.92 14.90 18.58
N GLY A 40 18.88 15.74 18.70
CA GLY A 40 18.50 16.74 17.70
C GLY A 40 17.60 16.23 16.57
N GLY A 41 17.30 14.95 16.54
CA GLY A 41 16.38 14.36 15.57
C GLY A 41 14.91 14.56 15.93
N ASP A 42 14.05 14.41 14.95
CA ASP A 42 12.60 14.39 15.15
C ASP A 42 12.10 12.97 15.45
N ALA A 43 10.98 12.87 16.13
CA ALA A 43 10.28 11.62 16.37
C ALA A 43 8.77 11.87 16.52
N TRP A 44 8.00 10.80 16.41
CA TRP A 44 6.57 10.81 16.60
C TRP A 44 6.18 10.16 17.92
N LEU A 45 5.16 10.71 18.55
CA LEU A 45 4.59 10.24 19.79
C LEU A 45 3.10 10.06 19.65
N ILE A 46 2.58 8.90 20.03
CA ILE A 46 1.14 8.65 20.15
C ILE A 46 0.84 8.17 21.58
N GLU A 47 -0.17 8.76 22.21
CA GLU A 47 -0.64 8.39 23.55
C GLU A 47 0.50 8.29 24.60
N GLY A 48 1.48 9.18 24.52
CA GLY A 48 2.59 9.25 25.46
C GLY A 48 3.73 8.25 25.17
N ARG A 49 3.65 7.47 24.09
CA ARG A 49 4.71 6.52 23.71
C ARG A 49 5.41 6.99 22.45
N PRO A 50 6.76 7.07 22.42
CA PRO A 50 7.50 7.25 21.18
C PRO A 50 7.20 6.07 20.24
N LEU A 51 6.84 6.37 19.01
CA LEU A 51 6.55 5.35 18.00
C LEU A 51 7.65 5.25 16.99
N TRP A 52 8.17 6.37 16.54
CA TRP A 52 9.09 6.42 15.44
C TRP A 52 10.06 7.60 15.59
N ALA A 53 11.35 7.31 15.40
CA ALA A 53 12.38 8.35 15.28
C ALA A 53 12.68 8.54 13.80
N VAL A 54 12.70 9.79 13.33
CA VAL A 54 13.01 10.12 11.94
C VAL A 54 14.44 9.70 11.60
N GLY A 55 14.59 8.95 10.55
CA GLY A 55 15.86 8.36 10.14
C GLY A 55 15.87 7.88 8.69
N LEU A 56 15.75 6.56 8.45
CA LEU A 56 15.88 5.94 7.14
C LEU A 56 14.79 6.31 6.12
N GLU A 57 13.71 6.91 6.57
CA GLU A 57 12.64 7.46 5.75
C GLU A 57 12.98 8.81 5.11
N LEU A 58 14.14 9.38 5.42
CA LEU A 58 14.65 10.60 4.80
C LEU A 58 15.95 10.32 4.04
N SER A 59 15.91 10.36 2.75
CA SER A 59 17.03 10.14 1.83
C SER A 59 17.60 11.45 1.26
N GLY A 60 18.24 11.37 0.13
CA GLY A 60 18.88 12.51 -0.52
C GLY A 60 20.26 12.81 0.05
N ARG A 61 20.89 11.82 0.69
CA ARG A 61 22.23 11.87 1.26
C ARG A 61 23.04 10.62 0.90
N PRO A 62 24.37 10.65 1.01
CA PRO A 62 25.22 9.46 0.83
C PRO A 62 24.82 8.33 1.80
N PHE A 63 25.01 7.08 1.40
CA PHE A 63 24.69 5.90 2.23
C PHE A 63 25.40 5.91 3.58
N GLU A 64 26.60 6.49 3.64
CA GLU A 64 27.40 6.60 4.85
C GLU A 64 26.76 7.54 5.89
N GLU A 65 25.85 8.39 5.48
CA GLU A 65 25.10 9.33 6.32
C GLU A 65 23.74 8.78 6.76
N PHE A 66 23.33 7.62 6.24
CA PHE A 66 22.08 6.99 6.65
C PHE A 66 22.18 6.49 8.09
N GLN A 67 21.15 6.79 8.87
CA GLN A 67 21.08 6.38 10.27
C GLN A 67 19.62 6.23 10.71
N PRO A 68 19.35 5.32 11.67
CA PRO A 68 17.98 4.98 12.08
C PRO A 68 17.31 6.04 12.96
N THR A 69 18.02 7.09 13.34
CA THR A 69 17.53 8.16 14.22
C THR A 69 18.41 9.37 14.13
N GLY A 70 17.92 10.51 14.59
CA GLY A 70 18.72 11.75 14.67
C GLY A 70 18.57 12.66 13.48
N LEU A 71 17.70 12.32 12.52
CA LEU A 71 17.37 13.18 11.39
C LEU A 71 16.18 14.08 11.71
N SER A 72 16.11 15.19 11.02
CA SER A 72 15.02 16.19 11.16
C SER A 72 14.31 16.39 9.82
N TYR A 73 13.02 16.67 9.90
CA TYR A 73 12.25 17.12 8.75
C TYR A 73 12.69 18.48 8.20
N GLU A 74 13.31 19.32 9.04
CA GLU A 74 13.72 20.67 8.67
C GLU A 74 14.78 20.64 7.56
N GLY A 75 14.41 21.14 6.39
CA GLY A 75 15.27 21.18 5.21
C GLY A 75 15.53 19.82 4.55
N ALA A 76 14.89 18.75 5.01
CA ALA A 76 15.05 17.44 4.40
C ALA A 76 14.30 17.33 3.06
N ALA A 77 14.91 16.60 2.13
CA ALA A 77 14.25 16.22 0.89
C ALA A 77 13.02 15.34 1.19
N GLY A 78 11.93 15.57 0.45
CA GLY A 78 10.68 14.83 0.63
C GLY A 78 9.80 15.28 1.80
N ALA A 79 10.30 16.13 2.70
CA ALA A 79 9.58 16.57 3.90
C ALA A 79 8.86 17.93 3.74
N GLY A 80 8.86 18.49 2.55
CA GLY A 80 8.36 19.84 2.25
C GLY A 80 6.90 19.95 1.86
N SER A 81 6.57 21.10 1.29
CA SER A 81 5.26 21.36 0.68
C SER A 81 5.13 20.70 -0.70
N GLY A 82 3.93 20.76 -1.30
CA GLY A 82 3.71 20.30 -2.66
C GLY A 82 4.61 20.99 -3.70
N GLU A 83 4.90 22.29 -3.53
CA GLU A 83 5.82 23.03 -4.41
C GLU A 83 7.26 22.53 -4.29
N GLN A 84 7.72 22.22 -3.07
CA GLN A 84 9.03 21.58 -2.87
C GLN A 84 9.05 20.23 -3.57
N ARG A 85 8.01 19.41 -3.41
CA ARG A 85 7.91 18.09 -4.04
C ARG A 85 7.96 18.18 -5.55
N LEU A 86 7.25 19.11 -6.17
CA LEU A 86 7.32 19.34 -7.63
C LEU A 86 8.73 19.69 -8.11
N SER A 87 9.48 20.45 -7.31
CA SER A 87 10.88 20.77 -7.62
C SER A 87 11.79 19.55 -7.51
N GLU A 88 11.56 18.69 -6.53
CA GLU A 88 12.29 17.43 -6.32
C GLU A 88 12.01 16.43 -7.43
N MET A 89 10.74 16.28 -7.85
CA MET A 89 10.34 15.48 -9.01
C MET A 89 10.97 15.98 -10.32
N ALA A 90 10.99 17.31 -10.52
CA ALA A 90 11.61 17.89 -11.71
C ALA A 90 13.13 17.63 -11.77
N ARG A 91 13.80 17.57 -10.62
CA ARG A 91 15.22 17.21 -10.53
C ARG A 91 15.45 15.74 -10.90
N ASP A 92 14.54 14.86 -10.52
CA ASP A 92 14.62 13.40 -10.71
C ASP A 92 14.14 12.96 -12.12
N GLY A 93 13.45 13.86 -12.84
CA GLY A 93 12.86 13.54 -14.15
C GLY A 93 11.55 12.74 -14.07
N VAL A 94 10.88 12.74 -12.91
CA VAL A 94 9.60 12.05 -12.69
C VAL A 94 8.44 13.01 -12.96
N ASP A 95 7.49 12.58 -13.79
CA ASP A 95 6.35 13.40 -14.22
C ASP A 95 5.24 13.48 -13.16
N ALA A 96 4.93 12.36 -12.51
CA ALA A 96 3.95 12.28 -11.45
C ALA A 96 4.35 11.24 -10.38
N GLU A 97 3.83 11.41 -9.18
CA GLU A 97 4.07 10.48 -8.07
C GLU A 97 2.76 10.10 -7.38
N VAL A 98 2.57 8.80 -7.17
CA VAL A 98 1.58 8.26 -6.26
C VAL A 98 2.16 8.33 -4.86
N LEU A 99 1.50 9.09 -3.98
CA LEU A 99 2.05 9.48 -2.69
C LEU A 99 1.34 8.75 -1.56
N PHE A 100 1.99 7.71 -1.08
CA PHE A 100 1.55 6.98 0.11
C PHE A 100 1.78 7.81 1.39
N PRO A 101 1.02 7.57 2.47
CA PRO A 101 1.32 8.16 3.76
C PRO A 101 2.71 7.72 4.22
N GLY A 102 3.42 8.62 4.90
CA GLY A 102 4.74 8.31 5.47
C GLY A 102 4.73 7.14 6.45
N VAL A 103 5.90 6.57 6.68
CA VAL A 103 6.07 5.37 7.53
C VAL A 103 5.48 5.54 8.93
N GLY A 104 5.58 6.75 9.50
CA GLY A 104 4.93 7.09 10.76
C GLY A 104 3.42 7.27 10.69
N GLY A 105 2.80 7.12 9.51
CA GLY A 105 1.39 7.37 9.28
C GLY A 105 0.47 6.24 9.71
N ALA A 106 -0.32 5.78 8.78
CA ALA A 106 -1.47 4.92 8.98
C ALA A 106 -1.22 3.70 9.90
N ASN A 107 -0.08 3.07 9.78
CA ASN A 107 0.27 1.90 10.58
C ASN A 107 0.36 2.18 12.08
N PHE A 108 0.77 3.38 12.47
CA PHE A 108 0.93 3.76 13.88
C PHE A 108 -0.32 4.40 14.44
N TRP A 109 -1.12 5.08 13.60
CA TRP A 109 -2.32 5.77 14.09
C TRP A 109 -3.36 4.79 14.60
N ARG A 110 -3.40 3.56 14.10
CA ARG A 110 -4.22 2.49 14.69
C ARG A 110 -3.82 2.14 16.14
N GLY A 111 -2.69 2.62 16.62
CA GLY A 111 -2.30 2.59 18.04
C GLY A 111 -3.10 3.53 18.94
N ILE A 112 -3.91 4.44 18.38
CA ILE A 112 -4.87 5.27 19.12
C ILE A 112 -6.00 4.35 19.57
N ALA A 113 -6.20 4.25 20.90
CA ALA A 113 -7.10 3.28 21.48
C ALA A 113 -8.59 3.63 21.34
N LEU A 114 -8.91 4.92 21.23
CA LEU A 114 -10.28 5.40 21.07
C LEU A 114 -10.61 5.54 19.59
N ASP A 115 -11.60 4.77 19.11
CA ASP A 115 -11.94 4.73 17.67
C ASP A 115 -12.35 6.11 17.14
N GLU A 116 -13.13 6.91 17.89
CA GLU A 116 -13.53 8.27 17.47
C GLU A 116 -12.32 9.18 17.28
N ALA A 117 -11.29 9.06 18.13
CA ALA A 117 -10.06 9.84 17.98
C ALA A 117 -9.22 9.35 16.79
N TYR A 118 -9.19 8.03 16.55
CA TYR A 118 -8.54 7.44 15.37
C TYR A 118 -9.19 7.93 14.08
N LEU A 119 -10.52 7.89 13.99
CA LEU A 119 -11.29 8.38 12.85
C LEU A 119 -11.04 9.88 12.60
N ALA A 120 -11.06 10.69 13.66
CA ALA A 120 -10.77 12.12 13.56
C ALA A 120 -9.34 12.41 13.05
N VAL A 121 -8.36 11.58 13.41
CA VAL A 121 -6.98 11.69 12.91
C VAL A 121 -6.89 11.32 11.43
N ILE A 122 -7.53 10.22 11.00
CA ILE A 122 -7.61 9.82 9.58
C ILE A 122 -8.24 10.95 8.76
N HIS A 123 -9.39 11.45 9.20
CA HIS A 123 -10.10 12.52 8.50
C HIS A 123 -9.26 13.80 8.37
N ALA A 124 -8.64 14.24 9.47
CA ALA A 124 -7.80 15.44 9.48
C ALA A 124 -6.60 15.33 8.51
N TYR A 125 -6.03 14.14 8.38
CA TYR A 125 -4.97 13.89 7.40
C TYR A 125 -5.50 13.94 5.96
N ASN A 126 -6.62 13.28 5.67
CA ASN A 126 -7.25 13.31 4.36
C ASN A 126 -7.71 14.71 3.96
N GLU A 127 -8.25 15.49 4.92
CA GLU A 127 -8.61 16.89 4.72
C GLU A 127 -7.39 17.73 4.30
N TYR A 128 -6.23 17.54 4.95
CA TYR A 128 -4.98 18.18 4.53
C TYR A 128 -4.58 17.82 3.11
N LEU A 129 -4.69 16.56 2.71
CA LEU A 129 -4.37 16.13 1.35
C LEU A 129 -5.28 16.77 0.31
N VAL A 130 -6.57 16.81 0.61
CA VAL A 130 -7.61 17.35 -0.28
C VAL A 130 -7.52 18.88 -0.42
N GLU A 131 -7.28 19.58 0.69
CA GLU A 131 -7.39 21.04 0.71
C GLU A 131 -6.07 21.78 0.44
N GLU A 132 -4.93 21.16 0.80
CA GLU A 132 -3.65 21.84 0.73
C GLU A 132 -2.61 21.18 -0.17
N TYR A 133 -2.45 19.84 -0.08
CA TYR A 133 -1.32 19.22 -0.73
C TYR A 133 -1.58 18.91 -2.22
N THR A 134 -2.60 18.11 -2.51
CA THR A 134 -2.96 17.72 -3.89
C THR A 134 -3.32 18.90 -4.79
N PRO A 135 -4.02 19.97 -4.32
CA PRO A 135 -4.38 21.10 -5.17
C PRO A 135 -3.21 21.91 -5.73
N VAL A 136 -1.99 21.74 -5.22
CA VAL A 136 -0.79 22.39 -5.77
C VAL A 136 -0.56 21.95 -7.23
N ASP A 137 -0.68 20.66 -7.53
CA ASP A 137 -0.77 20.12 -8.87
C ASP A 137 -1.43 18.74 -8.87
N PRO A 138 -2.77 18.67 -9.06
CA PRO A 138 -3.53 17.43 -8.93
C PRO A 138 -3.29 16.40 -10.05
N GLN A 139 -2.55 16.78 -11.09
CA GLN A 139 -2.13 15.86 -12.14
C GLN A 139 -0.79 15.18 -11.83
N ARG A 140 0.01 15.76 -10.94
CA ARG A 140 1.36 15.29 -10.64
C ARG A 140 1.51 14.78 -9.20
N LEU A 141 0.77 15.34 -8.24
CA LEU A 141 0.79 14.96 -6.83
C LEU A 141 -0.43 14.08 -6.52
N LEU A 142 -0.31 12.77 -6.75
CA LEU A 142 -1.41 11.82 -6.62
C LEU A 142 -1.45 11.25 -5.20
N ALA A 143 -1.77 12.09 -4.23
CA ALA A 143 -1.82 11.66 -2.82
C ALA A 143 -2.95 10.66 -2.59
N LEU A 144 -2.66 9.62 -1.79
CA LEU A 144 -3.60 8.56 -1.44
C LEU A 144 -4.26 8.86 -0.09
N GLY A 145 -5.59 8.92 -0.10
CA GLY A 145 -6.36 9.03 1.13
C GLY A 145 -6.28 7.76 1.96
N LEU A 146 -6.34 7.91 3.28
CA LEU A 146 -6.37 6.78 4.21
C LEU A 146 -7.79 6.31 4.47
N ILE A 147 -8.00 5.00 4.50
CA ILE A 147 -9.29 4.40 4.85
C ILE A 147 -9.19 3.79 6.25
N PRO A 148 -10.12 4.13 7.15
CA PRO A 148 -10.18 3.51 8.46
C PRO A 148 -10.63 2.05 8.37
N GLU A 149 -10.22 1.25 9.36
CA GLU A 149 -10.53 -0.18 9.48
C GLU A 149 -11.45 -0.49 10.67
N THR A 150 -12.28 0.47 11.05
CA THR A 150 -13.20 0.36 12.21
C THR A 150 -14.54 -0.24 11.85
N GLY A 151 -14.93 -0.15 10.59
CA GLY A 151 -16.19 -0.66 10.06
C GLY A 151 -16.46 -0.14 8.65
N ILE A 152 -17.46 -0.77 8.00
CA ILE A 152 -17.74 -0.51 6.59
C ILE A 152 -18.34 0.89 6.38
N ASP A 153 -19.14 1.38 7.33
CA ASP A 153 -19.80 2.67 7.21
C ASP A 153 -18.79 3.82 7.24
N GLU A 154 -17.84 3.79 8.20
CA GLU A 154 -16.77 4.77 8.32
C GLU A 154 -15.80 4.70 7.13
N ALA A 155 -15.51 3.49 6.65
CA ALA A 155 -14.68 3.29 5.46
C ALA A 155 -15.32 3.91 4.21
N LEU A 156 -16.64 3.73 4.02
CA LEU A 156 -17.38 4.32 2.92
C LEU A 156 -17.50 5.85 3.02
N GLU A 157 -17.69 6.38 4.22
CA GLU A 157 -17.75 7.83 4.45
C GLU A 157 -16.43 8.48 4.01
N GLU A 158 -15.31 7.90 4.43
CA GLU A 158 -13.98 8.44 4.12
C GLU A 158 -13.62 8.24 2.63
N LEU A 159 -13.99 7.11 2.02
CA LEU A 159 -13.85 6.89 0.58
C LEU A 159 -14.56 7.99 -0.23
N ARG A 160 -15.81 8.28 0.13
CA ARG A 160 -16.62 9.34 -0.51
C ARG A 160 -16.03 10.72 -0.32
N TYR A 161 -15.47 10.99 0.85
CA TYR A 161 -14.78 12.24 1.12
C TYR A 161 -13.57 12.42 0.21
N CYS A 162 -12.69 11.42 0.14
CA CYS A 162 -11.51 11.42 -0.74
C CYS A 162 -11.88 11.61 -2.22
N ALA A 163 -12.90 10.89 -2.68
CA ALA A 163 -13.39 11.00 -4.06
C ALA A 163 -13.92 12.41 -4.39
N ARG A 164 -14.77 12.96 -3.52
CA ARG A 164 -15.27 14.34 -3.70
C ARG A 164 -14.15 15.39 -3.67
N GLY A 165 -13.09 15.12 -2.90
CA GLY A 165 -11.89 15.94 -2.82
C GLY A 165 -10.96 15.80 -4.03
N GLY A 166 -11.27 14.92 -4.98
CA GLY A 166 -10.50 14.76 -6.21
C GLY A 166 -9.27 13.86 -6.10
N LEU A 167 -9.09 13.13 -4.97
CA LEU A 167 -8.02 12.13 -4.87
C LEU A 167 -8.27 11.00 -5.87
N LYS A 168 -7.18 10.44 -6.42
CA LYS A 168 -7.21 9.38 -7.43
C LYS A 168 -7.15 7.97 -6.85
N GLY A 169 -6.79 7.84 -5.59
CA GLY A 169 -6.69 6.57 -4.91
C GLY A 169 -6.75 6.67 -3.40
N VAL A 170 -6.88 5.52 -2.77
CA VAL A 170 -6.86 5.34 -1.32
C VAL A 170 -5.93 4.21 -0.93
N CYS A 171 -5.32 4.31 0.26
CA CYS A 171 -4.47 3.31 0.86
C CYS A 171 -5.20 2.61 2.01
N LEU A 172 -5.23 1.28 1.97
CA LEU A 172 -5.76 0.43 3.02
C LEU A 172 -4.64 -0.01 3.96
N ASN A 173 -4.94 -0.07 5.25
CA ASN A 173 -4.11 -0.70 6.27
C ASN A 173 -4.67 -2.03 6.77
N GLY A 174 -5.98 -2.15 6.74
CA GLY A 174 -6.74 -3.33 7.07
C GLY A 174 -7.93 -3.46 6.11
N TRP A 175 -8.67 -4.55 6.24
CA TRP A 175 -9.90 -4.71 5.47
C TRP A 175 -10.97 -3.72 5.97
N PRO A 176 -11.77 -3.11 5.08
CA PRO A 176 -12.73 -2.07 5.44
C PRO A 176 -13.70 -2.46 6.56
N CYS A 177 -14.13 -3.73 6.60
CA CYS A 177 -14.98 -4.25 7.68
C CYS A 177 -14.26 -4.49 9.02
N GLY A 178 -12.96 -4.20 9.13
CA GLY A 178 -12.17 -4.32 10.38
C GLY A 178 -11.79 -5.76 10.78
N ARG A 179 -11.90 -6.73 9.87
CA ARG A 179 -11.56 -8.13 10.13
C ARG A 179 -10.14 -8.48 9.68
N SER A 180 -9.63 -9.65 10.09
CA SER A 180 -8.33 -10.17 9.64
C SER A 180 -8.35 -10.78 8.23
N TYR A 181 -9.51 -10.81 7.59
CA TYR A 181 -9.76 -11.35 6.25
C TYR A 181 -10.88 -10.54 5.58
N PRO A 182 -10.91 -10.46 4.24
CA PRO A 182 -11.99 -9.81 3.52
C PRO A 182 -13.27 -10.64 3.62
N ALA A 183 -14.39 -9.94 3.70
CA ALA A 183 -15.70 -10.55 3.78
C ALA A 183 -16.61 -10.01 2.65
N GLN A 184 -17.75 -10.66 2.42
CA GLN A 184 -18.72 -10.18 1.43
C GLN A 184 -19.28 -8.79 1.78
N GLU A 185 -19.21 -8.40 3.04
CA GLU A 185 -19.56 -7.05 3.52
C GLU A 185 -18.65 -5.97 2.91
N ASP A 186 -17.39 -6.31 2.59
CA ASP A 186 -16.46 -5.39 1.92
C ASP A 186 -16.82 -5.16 0.44
N ASP A 187 -17.65 -6.01 -0.18
CA ASP A 187 -18.02 -5.86 -1.59
C ASP A 187 -18.69 -4.51 -1.89
N VAL A 188 -19.39 -3.93 -0.91
CA VAL A 188 -20.01 -2.60 -1.08
C VAL A 188 -18.93 -1.52 -1.21
N PHE A 189 -17.83 -1.63 -0.47
CA PHE A 189 -16.71 -0.71 -0.58
C PHE A 189 -16.00 -0.84 -1.94
N TRP A 190 -15.75 -2.06 -2.39
CA TRP A 190 -15.10 -2.30 -3.70
C TRP A 190 -15.92 -1.75 -4.85
N ARG A 191 -17.25 -2.00 -4.85
CA ARG A 191 -18.17 -1.46 -5.87
C ARG A 191 -18.17 0.07 -5.88
N GLU A 192 -18.28 0.67 -4.71
CA GLU A 192 -18.31 2.12 -4.63
C GLU A 192 -16.98 2.76 -5.03
N ALA A 193 -15.84 2.14 -4.71
CA ALA A 193 -14.53 2.59 -5.19
C ALA A 193 -14.45 2.56 -6.73
N MET A 194 -14.93 1.48 -7.37
CA MET A 194 -15.01 1.38 -8.83
C MET A 194 -15.97 2.42 -9.42
N ASP A 195 -17.16 2.59 -8.84
CA ASP A 195 -18.16 3.55 -9.32
C ASP A 195 -17.67 5.01 -9.22
N LEU A 196 -16.88 5.32 -8.22
CA LEU A 196 -16.24 6.63 -8.01
C LEU A 196 -14.95 6.81 -8.82
N GLY A 197 -14.43 5.75 -9.45
CA GLY A 197 -13.15 5.77 -10.17
C GLY A 197 -11.94 5.99 -9.23
N ILE A 198 -12.02 5.51 -8.00
CA ILE A 198 -10.96 5.58 -6.99
C ILE A 198 -10.16 4.28 -7.00
N ALA A 199 -8.85 4.39 -7.22
CA ALA A 199 -7.92 3.26 -7.15
C ALA A 199 -7.76 2.76 -5.70
N VAL A 200 -7.78 1.45 -5.51
CA VAL A 200 -7.57 0.83 -4.19
C VAL A 200 -6.15 0.28 -4.10
N THR A 201 -5.41 0.71 -3.09
CA THR A 201 -4.01 0.36 -2.91
C THR A 201 -3.71 -0.17 -1.51
N VAL A 202 -2.61 -0.91 -1.40
CA VAL A 202 -2.02 -1.42 -0.16
C VAL A 202 -0.53 -1.16 -0.20
N HIS A 203 0.06 -0.66 0.89
CA HIS A 203 1.51 -0.53 0.99
C HIS A 203 2.10 -1.80 1.61
N ILE A 204 2.89 -2.52 0.82
CA ILE A 204 3.50 -3.82 1.12
C ILE A 204 2.45 -4.90 1.40
N GLN A 205 1.74 -4.79 2.51
CA GLN A 205 0.74 -5.77 2.96
C GLN A 205 -0.20 -5.14 3.99
N LEU A 206 -1.42 -5.68 4.09
CA LEU A 206 -2.33 -5.30 5.16
C LEU A 206 -1.84 -5.81 6.51
N ARG A 207 -2.02 -5.02 7.54
CA ARG A 207 -1.81 -5.45 8.91
C ARG A 207 -3.08 -6.18 9.38
N TYR A 208 -2.86 -7.32 10.00
CA TYR A 208 -3.94 -8.02 10.68
C TYR A 208 -4.09 -7.41 12.06
N GLY A 209 -5.14 -6.62 12.33
CA GLY A 209 -5.55 -6.11 13.62
C GLY A 209 -4.48 -6.04 14.74
N ALA A 210 -4.78 -5.68 15.93
CA ALA A 210 -3.83 -5.39 17.01
C ALA A 210 -2.75 -6.47 17.33
N ALA A 211 -2.69 -7.60 16.63
CA ALA A 211 -1.68 -8.62 16.90
C ALA A 211 -1.39 -9.64 15.79
N GLY A 212 -1.91 -9.53 14.58
CA GLY A 212 -1.72 -10.59 13.57
C GLY A 212 -2.26 -11.97 13.97
N SER A 213 -3.22 -12.00 14.90
CA SER A 213 -3.64 -13.20 15.62
C SER A 213 -4.97 -13.80 15.17
N GLY A 214 -5.62 -13.22 14.17
CA GLY A 214 -6.85 -13.78 13.61
C GLY A 214 -6.57 -14.87 12.57
N PRO A 215 -7.58 -15.72 12.26
CA PRO A 215 -7.49 -16.65 11.14
C PRO A 215 -7.39 -15.90 9.82
N SER A 216 -6.68 -16.46 8.83
CA SER A 216 -6.56 -15.85 7.51
C SER A 216 -7.82 -15.96 6.66
N TYR A 217 -8.79 -16.76 7.10
CA TYR A 217 -10.06 -16.98 6.42
C TYR A 217 -11.17 -17.33 7.44
N PRO A 218 -12.45 -16.99 7.19
CA PRO A 218 -13.57 -17.35 8.04
C PRO A 218 -13.98 -18.81 7.84
N TYR A 219 -13.16 -19.76 8.33
CA TYR A 219 -13.39 -21.19 8.13
C TYR A 219 -14.75 -21.64 8.68
N PRO A 220 -15.63 -22.25 7.85
CA PRO A 220 -16.96 -22.69 8.30
C PRO A 220 -16.97 -23.79 9.34
N LYS A 221 -15.88 -24.57 9.43
CA LYS A 221 -15.74 -25.68 10.37
C LYS A 221 -14.48 -25.51 11.22
N SER A 222 -14.56 -25.92 12.48
CA SER A 222 -13.37 -26.09 13.31
C SER A 222 -12.64 -27.39 12.91
N PRO A 223 -11.29 -27.38 12.87
CA PRO A 223 -10.53 -28.58 12.59
C PRO A 223 -10.75 -29.62 13.71
N PRO A 224 -10.71 -30.93 13.39
CA PRO A 224 -10.69 -31.96 14.43
C PRO A 224 -9.50 -31.75 15.39
N PRO A 225 -9.67 -32.12 16.70
CA PRO A 225 -8.66 -31.79 17.72
C PRO A 225 -7.34 -32.55 17.60
N ASP A 226 -7.30 -33.60 16.81
CA ASP A 226 -6.19 -34.51 16.61
C ASP A 226 -5.44 -34.29 15.28
N VAL A 227 -5.78 -33.26 14.52
CA VAL A 227 -5.10 -32.97 13.25
C VAL A 227 -3.90 -32.04 13.45
N HIS A 228 -3.01 -32.04 12.45
CA HIS A 228 -1.84 -31.17 12.41
C HIS A 228 -2.24 -29.68 12.50
N PRO A 229 -1.45 -28.83 13.17
CA PRO A 229 -1.75 -27.39 13.31
C PRO A 229 -2.06 -26.64 12.01
N GLN A 230 -1.47 -27.06 10.87
CA GLN A 230 -1.78 -26.50 9.56
C GLN A 230 -3.26 -26.62 9.17
N ALA A 231 -3.97 -27.60 9.70
CA ALA A 231 -5.42 -27.73 9.47
C ALA A 231 -6.24 -26.58 10.06
N GLY A 232 -5.67 -25.85 11.00
CA GLY A 232 -6.30 -24.67 11.61
C GLY A 232 -6.31 -23.44 10.70
N ASP A 233 -5.31 -23.30 9.82
CA ASP A 233 -5.21 -22.18 8.86
C ASP A 233 -4.58 -22.62 7.53
N PRO A 234 -5.29 -23.40 6.72
CA PRO A 234 -4.76 -23.94 5.47
C PRO A 234 -4.48 -22.89 4.41
N LEU A 235 -5.17 -21.75 4.39
CA LEU A 235 -4.88 -20.67 3.46
C LEU A 235 -3.47 -20.08 3.72
N ARG A 236 -3.11 -19.89 4.97
CA ARG A 236 -1.75 -19.45 5.35
C ARG A 236 -0.67 -20.46 4.94
N HIS A 237 -1.03 -21.76 4.91
CA HIS A 237 -0.13 -22.79 4.37
C HIS A 237 0.02 -22.71 2.86
N ILE A 238 -1.05 -22.42 2.11
CA ILE A 238 -1.00 -22.18 0.66
C ILE A 238 -0.12 -20.97 0.34
N ALA A 239 -0.17 -19.93 1.18
CA ALA A 239 0.64 -18.72 1.07
C ALA A 239 2.06 -18.86 1.66
N ALA A 240 2.56 -20.07 1.94
CA ALA A 240 3.82 -20.28 2.68
C ALA A 240 5.05 -19.62 2.06
N PHE A 241 5.04 -19.36 0.75
CA PHE A 241 6.12 -18.69 0.03
C PHE A 241 5.87 -17.20 -0.21
N ASP A 242 4.80 -16.66 0.39
CA ASP A 242 4.56 -15.22 0.42
C ASP A 242 5.72 -14.46 1.06
N ARG A 243 5.99 -13.29 0.52
CA ARG A 243 6.98 -12.35 1.07
C ARG A 243 6.39 -10.99 1.38
N ARG A 244 5.45 -10.53 0.57
CA ARG A 244 4.87 -9.19 0.67
C ARG A 244 3.50 -9.14 -0.01
N GLY A 245 2.41 -9.18 0.76
CA GLY A 245 1.04 -9.01 0.25
C GLY A 245 0.41 -10.21 -0.47
N GLY A 246 1.18 -11.27 -0.78
CA GLY A 246 0.66 -12.43 -1.48
C GLY A 246 -0.48 -13.14 -0.73
N LEU A 247 -0.39 -13.24 0.59
CA LEU A 247 -1.49 -13.78 1.41
C LEU A 247 -2.74 -12.89 1.30
N ASN A 248 -2.59 -11.56 1.30
CA ASN A 248 -3.74 -10.65 1.17
C ASN A 248 -4.43 -10.79 -0.20
N ALA A 249 -3.64 -10.93 -1.26
CA ALA A 249 -4.17 -11.19 -2.59
C ALA A 249 -4.94 -12.53 -2.67
N LEU A 250 -4.38 -13.60 -2.08
CA LEU A 250 -5.07 -14.89 -1.96
C LEU A 250 -6.33 -14.81 -1.11
N GLN A 251 -6.36 -14.00 -0.05
CA GLN A 251 -7.56 -13.80 0.77
C GLN A 251 -8.71 -13.25 -0.08
N LEU A 252 -8.46 -12.29 -0.98
CA LEU A 252 -9.47 -11.76 -1.91
C LEU A 252 -9.99 -12.84 -2.88
N ALA A 253 -9.09 -13.67 -3.42
CA ALA A 253 -9.48 -14.77 -4.29
C ALA A 253 -10.37 -15.79 -3.54
N PHE A 254 -9.94 -16.26 -2.38
CA PHE A 254 -10.71 -17.22 -1.57
C PHE A 254 -12.01 -16.65 -0.99
N ALA A 255 -12.06 -15.34 -0.75
CA ALA A 255 -13.32 -14.66 -0.40
C ALA A 255 -14.30 -14.57 -1.59
N GLY A 256 -13.86 -14.93 -2.81
CA GLY A 256 -14.65 -14.84 -4.04
C GLY A 256 -14.87 -13.40 -4.50
N THR A 257 -14.07 -12.45 -4.03
CA THR A 257 -14.20 -11.03 -4.38
C THR A 257 -14.01 -10.83 -5.87
N PHE A 258 -12.98 -11.42 -6.46
CA PHE A 258 -12.68 -11.30 -7.88
C PHE A 258 -13.73 -11.96 -8.78
N ASP A 259 -14.36 -13.05 -8.32
CA ASP A 259 -15.43 -13.71 -9.07
C ASP A 259 -16.74 -12.88 -9.07
N ARG A 260 -17.03 -12.22 -7.93
CA ARG A 260 -18.21 -11.34 -7.82
C ARG A 260 -18.00 -9.97 -8.46
N LEU A 261 -16.76 -9.52 -8.58
CA LEU A 261 -16.38 -8.19 -9.05
C LEU A 261 -15.25 -8.31 -10.10
N PRO A 262 -15.55 -8.77 -11.32
CA PRO A 262 -14.52 -9.08 -12.33
C PRO A 262 -13.76 -7.86 -12.86
N ASP A 263 -14.27 -6.65 -12.62
CA ASP A 263 -13.61 -5.40 -12.99
C ASP A 263 -12.75 -4.81 -11.86
N PHE A 264 -12.86 -5.35 -10.64
CA PHE A 264 -12.08 -4.87 -9.49
C PHE A 264 -10.60 -5.19 -9.65
N ARG A 265 -9.75 -4.23 -9.38
CA ARG A 265 -8.28 -4.36 -9.37
C ARG A 265 -7.75 -3.75 -8.09
N ILE A 266 -6.62 -4.29 -7.60
CA ILE A 266 -5.92 -3.81 -6.40
C ILE A 266 -4.42 -3.72 -6.67
N TYR A 267 -3.77 -2.72 -6.07
CA TYR A 267 -2.33 -2.51 -6.20
C TYR A 267 -1.63 -2.70 -4.84
N PHE A 268 -0.58 -3.49 -4.85
CA PHE A 268 0.35 -3.65 -3.73
C PHE A 268 1.67 -2.98 -4.06
N ALA A 269 1.96 -1.86 -3.38
CA ALA A 269 3.18 -1.08 -3.55
C ALA A 269 4.38 -1.72 -2.80
N GLU A 270 5.61 -1.41 -3.22
CA GLU A 270 6.88 -1.83 -2.60
C GLU A 270 7.01 -3.34 -2.34
N THR A 271 6.35 -4.17 -3.15
CA THR A 271 6.38 -5.62 -2.94
C THR A 271 7.58 -6.29 -3.57
N TYR A 272 8.24 -5.63 -4.53
CA TYR A 272 9.14 -6.24 -5.49
C TYR A 272 8.41 -7.30 -6.34
N ILE A 273 9.00 -7.71 -7.44
CA ILE A 273 8.34 -8.64 -8.37
C ILE A 273 9.17 -9.89 -8.66
N GLY A 274 10.46 -9.89 -8.32
CA GLY A 274 11.35 -11.01 -8.61
C GLY A 274 11.03 -12.30 -7.85
N TRP A 275 10.26 -12.25 -6.76
CA TRP A 275 9.82 -13.44 -6.01
C TRP A 275 8.48 -14.00 -6.50
N LEU A 276 7.70 -13.23 -7.24
CA LEU A 276 6.35 -13.61 -7.66
C LEU A 276 6.28 -14.88 -8.50
N PRO A 277 7.20 -15.14 -9.46
CA PRO A 277 7.13 -16.38 -10.24
C PRO A 277 7.17 -17.65 -9.37
N ILE A 278 8.08 -17.69 -8.38
CA ILE A 278 8.14 -18.83 -7.46
C ILE A 278 6.91 -18.87 -6.54
N PHE A 279 6.42 -17.75 -6.11
CA PHE A 279 5.21 -17.69 -5.28
C PHE A 279 4.00 -18.23 -6.04
N PHE A 280 3.78 -17.83 -7.29
CA PHE A 280 2.68 -18.30 -8.13
C PHE A 280 2.73 -19.83 -8.31
N GLU A 281 3.89 -20.35 -8.69
CA GLU A 281 4.08 -21.80 -8.85
C GLU A 281 3.82 -22.57 -7.55
N GLN A 282 4.37 -22.07 -6.44
CA GLN A 282 4.22 -22.76 -5.15
C GLN A 282 2.80 -22.61 -4.58
N ALA A 283 2.13 -21.48 -4.79
CA ALA A 283 0.75 -21.30 -4.37
C ALA A 283 -0.18 -22.28 -5.09
N ASP A 284 -0.02 -22.46 -6.40
CA ASP A 284 -0.78 -23.43 -7.18
C ASP A 284 -0.53 -24.86 -6.70
N MET A 285 0.75 -25.25 -6.58
CA MET A 285 1.14 -26.58 -6.10
C MET A 285 0.58 -26.86 -4.69
N LEU A 286 0.72 -25.90 -3.78
CA LEU A 286 0.23 -26.06 -2.41
C LEU A 286 -1.30 -26.06 -2.34
N TYR A 287 -1.95 -25.28 -3.18
CA TYR A 287 -3.41 -25.30 -3.32
C TYR A 287 -3.91 -26.68 -3.72
N GLU A 288 -3.37 -27.26 -4.82
CA GLU A 288 -3.79 -28.58 -5.30
C GLU A 288 -3.61 -29.68 -4.24
N ARG A 289 -2.52 -29.61 -3.45
CA ARG A 289 -2.24 -30.58 -2.37
C ARG A 289 -3.08 -30.36 -1.12
N THR A 290 -3.55 -29.14 -0.91
CA THR A 290 -4.19 -28.73 0.34
C THR A 290 -5.71 -28.72 0.25
N ILE A 291 -6.26 -28.31 -0.90
CA ILE A 291 -7.68 -27.98 -1.01
C ILE A 291 -8.63 -29.15 -0.72
N GLY A 292 -8.22 -30.38 -1.05
CA GLY A 292 -9.03 -31.58 -0.77
C GLY A 292 -9.32 -31.71 0.72
N TRP A 293 -8.28 -31.84 1.52
CA TRP A 293 -8.42 -32.02 2.95
C TRP A 293 -8.89 -30.73 3.66
N ALA A 294 -8.48 -29.53 3.18
CA ALA A 294 -8.89 -28.27 3.77
C ALA A 294 -10.40 -28.01 3.57
N ASN A 295 -10.95 -28.38 2.44
CA ASN A 295 -12.38 -28.31 2.20
C ASN A 295 -13.13 -29.24 3.16
N ASP A 296 -12.66 -30.48 3.34
CA ASP A 296 -13.28 -31.45 4.23
C ASP A 296 -13.17 -31.06 5.72
N CYS A 297 -11.96 -30.63 6.16
CA CYS A 297 -11.68 -30.32 7.57
C CYS A 297 -12.29 -29.01 8.04
N VAL A 298 -12.14 -27.93 7.28
CA VAL A 298 -12.51 -26.57 7.71
C VAL A 298 -13.47 -25.85 6.76
N GLY A 299 -13.77 -26.47 5.61
CA GLY A 299 -14.67 -25.89 4.62
C GLY A 299 -14.06 -24.76 3.81
N LEU A 300 -12.72 -24.77 3.60
CA LEU A 300 -12.10 -23.83 2.67
C LEU A 300 -12.70 -24.05 1.27
N PRO A 301 -13.23 -23.00 0.60
CA PRO A 301 -13.87 -23.18 -0.69
C PRO A 301 -12.85 -23.59 -1.76
N ARG A 302 -13.34 -24.33 -2.76
CA ARG A 302 -12.58 -24.58 -3.98
C ARG A 302 -12.68 -23.37 -4.87
N LEU A 303 -11.55 -22.96 -5.44
CA LEU A 303 -11.50 -21.92 -6.46
C LEU A 303 -11.86 -22.50 -7.83
N ASP A 304 -12.44 -21.70 -8.69
CA ASP A 304 -12.76 -22.08 -10.08
C ASP A 304 -11.55 -22.09 -11.00
N ARG A 305 -10.49 -21.36 -10.59
CA ARG A 305 -9.20 -21.24 -11.28
C ARG A 305 -8.05 -21.46 -10.29
N LEU A 306 -6.83 -21.64 -10.79
CA LEU A 306 -5.65 -21.69 -9.94
C LEU A 306 -5.40 -20.35 -9.25
N PRO A 307 -4.83 -20.34 -8.02
CA PRO A 307 -4.47 -19.11 -7.31
C PRO A 307 -3.70 -18.10 -8.17
N SER A 308 -2.68 -18.56 -8.90
CA SER A 308 -1.85 -17.69 -9.73
C SER A 308 -2.62 -16.99 -10.84
N GLU A 309 -3.68 -17.59 -11.40
CA GLU A 309 -4.50 -17.00 -12.46
C GLU A 309 -5.26 -15.79 -11.95
N TYR A 310 -5.80 -15.85 -10.70
CA TYR A 310 -6.40 -14.68 -10.05
C TYR A 310 -5.38 -13.57 -9.83
N LEU A 311 -4.21 -13.90 -9.28
CA LEU A 311 -3.21 -12.90 -8.95
C LEU A 311 -2.64 -12.19 -10.19
N ARG A 312 -2.45 -12.92 -11.28
CA ARG A 312 -2.00 -12.36 -12.57
C ARG A 312 -3.02 -11.46 -13.23
N GLU A 313 -4.30 -11.71 -13.03
CA GLU A 313 -5.37 -10.93 -13.66
C GLU A 313 -5.78 -9.70 -12.85
N PHE A 314 -5.88 -9.83 -11.52
CA PHE A 314 -6.55 -8.84 -10.68
C PHE A 314 -5.60 -7.96 -9.87
N VAL A 315 -4.32 -8.35 -9.71
CA VAL A 315 -3.39 -7.69 -8.81
C VAL A 315 -2.27 -6.99 -9.56
N TYR A 316 -2.05 -5.72 -9.20
CA TYR A 316 -0.87 -4.97 -9.61
C TYR A 316 0.20 -5.02 -8.51
N TRP A 317 1.46 -5.08 -8.90
CA TRP A 317 2.60 -5.24 -8.01
C TRP A 317 3.64 -4.15 -8.23
N GLY A 318 4.03 -3.48 -7.13
CA GLY A 318 5.00 -2.39 -7.16
C GLY A 318 6.43 -2.86 -6.91
N PHE A 319 7.39 -2.24 -7.57
CA PHE A 319 8.80 -2.50 -7.36
C PHE A 319 9.63 -1.23 -7.52
N VAL A 320 10.74 -1.17 -6.81
CA VAL A 320 11.70 -0.06 -6.86
C VAL A 320 12.90 -0.48 -7.70
N ASN A 321 13.95 -0.98 -7.10
CA ASN A 321 15.14 -1.48 -7.77
C ASN A 321 15.14 -3.01 -7.76
N ASP A 322 14.55 -3.62 -8.78
CA ASP A 322 14.41 -5.08 -8.92
C ASP A 322 14.86 -5.59 -10.30
N PRO A 323 16.18 -5.56 -10.60
CA PRO A 323 16.69 -6.03 -11.89
C PRO A 323 16.37 -7.50 -12.19
N PHE A 324 16.23 -8.33 -11.14
CA PHE A 324 15.82 -9.71 -11.32
C PHE A 324 14.35 -9.82 -11.69
N GLY A 325 13.49 -9.04 -11.04
CA GLY A 325 12.08 -8.94 -11.35
C GLY A 325 11.84 -8.51 -12.80
N VAL A 326 12.59 -7.52 -13.29
CA VAL A 326 12.53 -7.09 -14.70
C VAL A 326 12.95 -8.21 -15.66
N LYS A 327 13.95 -9.02 -15.32
CA LYS A 327 14.34 -10.21 -16.15
C LYS A 327 13.23 -11.23 -16.27
N VAL A 328 12.45 -11.44 -15.22
CA VAL A 328 11.37 -12.44 -15.17
C VAL A 328 9.98 -11.81 -15.35
N ARG A 329 9.89 -10.58 -15.85
CA ARG A 329 8.65 -9.80 -15.97
C ARG A 329 7.51 -10.48 -16.73
N HIS A 330 7.82 -11.34 -17.71
CA HIS A 330 6.82 -12.10 -18.45
C HIS A 330 6.16 -13.19 -17.58
N GLU A 331 6.87 -13.70 -16.58
CA GLU A 331 6.32 -14.64 -15.60
C GLU A 331 5.44 -13.94 -14.55
N VAL A 332 5.62 -12.64 -14.36
CA VAL A 332 4.80 -11.79 -13.49
C VAL A 332 3.57 -11.29 -14.23
N GLY A 333 3.76 -10.78 -15.44
CA GLY A 333 2.82 -10.04 -16.27
C GLY A 333 3.27 -8.58 -16.40
N VAL A 334 3.75 -8.21 -17.58
CA VAL A 334 4.23 -6.83 -17.86
C VAL A 334 3.15 -5.79 -17.56
N GLU A 335 1.89 -6.13 -17.82
CA GLU A 335 0.73 -5.26 -17.62
C GLU A 335 0.29 -5.14 -16.15
N ARG A 336 0.99 -5.79 -15.23
CA ARG A 336 0.65 -5.83 -13.80
C ARG A 336 1.78 -5.37 -12.89
N ALA A 337 2.91 -4.97 -13.45
CA ALA A 337 4.06 -4.47 -12.70
C ALA A 337 4.17 -2.95 -12.85
N MET A 338 4.34 -2.23 -11.75
CA MET A 338 4.50 -0.77 -11.72
C MET A 338 5.80 -0.40 -11.01
N TRP A 339 6.67 0.32 -11.74
CA TRP A 339 7.89 0.88 -11.19
C TRP A 339 7.60 2.05 -10.24
N SER A 340 8.50 2.25 -9.27
CA SER A 340 8.45 3.37 -8.34
C SER A 340 9.84 3.81 -7.88
N SER A 341 9.95 5.06 -7.43
CA SER A 341 11.18 5.60 -6.85
C SER A 341 11.30 5.38 -5.35
N ASP A 342 10.19 5.18 -4.66
CA ASP A 342 10.07 5.11 -3.19
C ASP A 342 10.67 6.34 -2.47
N PHE A 343 10.64 7.50 -3.11
CA PHE A 343 11.16 8.74 -2.52
C PHE A 343 10.24 9.24 -1.38
N PRO A 344 10.77 9.62 -0.20
CA PRO A 344 12.18 9.84 0.13
C PRO A 344 12.82 8.74 0.99
N HIS A 345 12.38 7.49 0.91
CA HIS A 345 12.93 6.39 1.72
C HIS A 345 14.36 6.01 1.32
N SER A 346 15.03 5.23 2.17
CA SER A 346 16.45 4.86 1.99
C SER A 346 16.74 3.96 0.79
N VAL A 347 15.72 3.32 0.22
CA VAL A 347 15.85 2.46 -0.98
C VAL A 347 15.61 3.21 -2.28
N THR A 348 15.33 4.52 -2.19
CA THR A 348 14.96 5.35 -3.35
C THR A 348 16.02 5.39 -4.44
N THR A 349 15.56 5.56 -5.66
CA THR A 349 16.39 5.87 -6.83
C THR A 349 16.62 7.37 -7.02
N TRP A 350 15.92 8.22 -6.26
CA TRP A 350 16.07 9.67 -6.30
C TRP A 350 17.48 10.10 -5.86
N PRO A 351 18.15 11.08 -6.52
CA PRO A 351 17.65 11.94 -7.59
C PRO A 351 18.04 11.46 -9.01
N ASP A 352 18.34 10.18 -9.17
CA ASP A 352 18.90 9.61 -10.41
C ASP A 352 17.98 8.50 -10.98
N SER A 353 16.64 8.66 -10.82
CA SER A 353 15.65 7.65 -11.22
C SER A 353 15.69 7.31 -12.70
N SER A 354 15.92 8.30 -13.58
CA SER A 354 16.08 8.04 -15.02
C SER A 354 17.26 7.11 -15.32
N GLU A 355 18.42 7.31 -14.69
CA GLU A 355 19.60 6.46 -14.86
C GLU A 355 19.37 5.06 -14.27
N ALA A 356 18.67 4.97 -13.14
CA ALA A 356 18.31 3.70 -12.51
C ALA A 356 17.36 2.90 -13.41
N ILE A 357 16.38 3.54 -14.05
CA ILE A 357 15.47 2.93 -15.03
C ILE A 357 16.27 2.44 -16.24
N ASP A 358 17.08 3.30 -16.86
CA ASP A 358 17.88 2.93 -18.04
C ASP A 358 18.77 1.70 -17.75
N THR A 359 19.38 1.65 -16.57
CA THR A 359 20.23 0.53 -16.15
C THR A 359 19.41 -0.74 -15.91
N MET A 360 18.28 -0.63 -15.21
CA MET A 360 17.45 -1.78 -14.84
C MET A 360 16.74 -2.40 -16.04
N PHE A 361 16.37 -1.58 -17.02
CA PHE A 361 15.65 -1.98 -18.23
C PHE A 361 16.57 -2.15 -19.47
N ASP A 362 17.89 -2.20 -19.28
CA ASP A 362 18.82 -2.43 -20.40
C ASP A 362 18.48 -3.72 -21.16
N GLY A 363 18.26 -3.59 -22.48
CA GLY A 363 17.84 -4.67 -23.35
C GLY A 363 16.37 -5.07 -23.29
N VAL A 364 15.53 -4.37 -22.51
CA VAL A 364 14.07 -4.54 -22.51
C VAL A 364 13.45 -3.75 -23.66
N PRO A 365 12.44 -4.30 -24.38
CA PRO A 365 11.70 -3.54 -25.40
C PRO A 365 11.12 -2.23 -24.85
N ALA A 366 11.18 -1.17 -25.63
CA ALA A 366 10.78 0.17 -25.19
C ALA A 366 9.29 0.26 -24.80
N ASP A 367 8.43 -0.50 -25.47
CA ASP A 367 7.01 -0.60 -25.15
C ASP A 367 6.74 -1.30 -23.81
N GLU A 368 7.47 -2.36 -23.49
CA GLU A 368 7.39 -3.03 -22.18
C GLU A 368 7.95 -2.12 -21.07
N THR A 369 9.04 -1.39 -21.34
CA THR A 369 9.57 -0.39 -20.40
C THR A 369 8.55 0.70 -20.14
N ALA A 370 7.99 1.32 -21.17
CA ALA A 370 6.96 2.34 -21.03
C ALA A 370 5.75 1.82 -20.25
N ARG A 371 5.34 0.57 -20.51
CA ARG A 371 4.25 -0.08 -19.82
C ARG A 371 4.49 -0.13 -18.32
N MET A 372 5.66 -0.59 -17.88
CA MET A 372 6.01 -0.80 -16.47
C MET A 372 6.35 0.50 -15.73
N VAL A 373 6.91 1.50 -16.40
CA VAL A 373 7.33 2.76 -15.76
C VAL A 373 6.28 3.88 -15.84
N CYS A 374 5.22 3.71 -16.64
CA CYS A 374 4.22 4.76 -16.85
C CYS A 374 2.81 4.21 -17.07
N ASP A 375 2.57 3.47 -18.19
CA ASP A 375 1.22 3.23 -18.70
C ASP A 375 0.35 2.42 -17.75
N ASN A 376 0.92 1.46 -17.02
CA ASN A 376 0.19 0.69 -16.00
C ASN A 376 -0.35 1.59 -14.88
N ALA A 377 0.42 2.58 -14.45
CA ALA A 377 -0.02 3.55 -13.46
C ALA A 377 -1.09 4.50 -14.03
N VAL A 378 -0.91 4.95 -15.29
CA VAL A 378 -1.94 5.76 -15.99
C VAL A 378 -3.27 5.02 -16.04
N ASP A 379 -3.26 3.75 -16.45
CA ASP A 379 -4.47 2.93 -16.57
C ASP A 379 -5.11 2.66 -15.19
N PHE A 380 -4.29 2.27 -14.20
CA PHE A 380 -4.77 1.89 -12.86
C PHE A 380 -5.36 3.08 -12.08
N PHE A 381 -4.74 4.26 -12.15
CA PHE A 381 -5.18 5.48 -11.45
C PHE A 381 -6.09 6.38 -12.31
N GLY A 382 -6.41 5.99 -13.54
CA GLY A 382 -7.31 6.74 -14.42
C GLY A 382 -6.78 8.14 -14.79
N LEU A 383 -5.47 8.28 -15.07
CA LEU A 383 -4.83 9.57 -15.27
C LEU A 383 -4.94 10.13 -16.71
N GLY A 384 -5.37 9.34 -17.66
CA GLY A 384 -5.42 9.69 -19.09
C GLY A 384 -6.79 10.15 -19.60
N SER A 385 -7.77 10.31 -18.75
CA SER A 385 -9.15 10.66 -19.11
C SER A 385 -9.48 12.14 -18.93
#